data_9a53e3551d9f448650fe313e18f0de0a
#
_entry.id   9a53e3551d9f448650fe313e18f0de0a
#
_cell.length_a   1.000
_cell.length_b   1.000
_cell.length_c   1.000
_cell.angle_alpha   90.00
_cell.angle_beta   90.00
_cell.angle_gamma   90.00
#
_symmetry.space_group_name_H-M   'P 1'
#
loop_
_entity.id
_entity.type
_entity.pdbx_description
1 polymer ?
#
loop_
_entity_poly.entity_id
_entity_poly.type
_entity_poly.pdbx_seq_one_letter_code
_entity_poly.pdbx_strand_id
1 'polypeptide(L)'
;RFAAAYTYQYSKRPGTPAAEMENQIPKDVVQERYERLMALVNDVAWQENKKQVGTEVEVLVAYEGRKDDATARMSGRTPENRLVHFEVPAGAEVPRPGDMVTVVVTDAAPYHLLADNQKNYSVRRTIAGDAWDRAEAAACAVPSVDGAAKSSVSLGLPTIGQPKSSHEHAGHSHH
;
A
#
# COMPACT_ATOMS: atom_id res chain seq x y z
N ARG A 1 14.18 -19.66 -2.06
CA ARG A 1 13.13 -19.26 -1.10
C ARG A 1 12.75 -17.83 -1.41
N PHE A 2 11.47 -17.55 -1.54
CA PHE A 2 10.99 -16.20 -1.83
C PHE A 2 10.88 -15.38 -0.54
N ALA A 3 11.24 -14.11 -0.62
CA ALA A 3 11.03 -13.15 0.48
C ALA A 3 9.54 -12.75 0.61
N ALA A 4 8.82 -12.78 -0.51
CA ALA A 4 7.38 -12.58 -0.56
C ALA A 4 6.78 -13.34 -1.75
N ALA A 5 5.53 -13.79 -1.62
CA ALA A 5 4.76 -14.38 -2.71
C ALA A 5 3.29 -13.95 -2.57
N TYR A 6 2.72 -13.48 -3.68
CA TYR A 6 1.31 -13.12 -3.75
C TYR A 6 0.54 -14.29 -4.33
N THR A 7 -0.31 -14.90 -3.51
CA THR A 7 -1.08 -16.10 -3.87
C THR A 7 -2.57 -15.79 -3.86
N TYR A 8 -3.28 -16.31 -4.84
CA TYR A 8 -4.71 -16.08 -5.02
C TYR A 8 -5.41 -17.41 -5.35
N GLN A 9 -6.63 -17.56 -4.87
CA GLN A 9 -7.51 -18.60 -5.34
C GLN A 9 -8.03 -18.25 -6.74
N TYR A 10 -8.22 -19.26 -7.59
CA TYR A 10 -8.80 -19.06 -8.90
C TYR A 10 -10.25 -18.54 -8.77
N SER A 11 -10.55 -17.44 -9.44
CA SER A 11 -11.89 -16.88 -9.55
C SER A 11 -12.39 -17.00 -10.98
N LYS A 12 -13.55 -17.62 -11.17
CA LYS A 12 -14.18 -17.77 -12.48
C LYS A 12 -14.52 -16.40 -13.05
N ARG A 13 -14.05 -16.13 -14.27
CA ARG A 13 -14.38 -14.91 -15.02
C ARG A 13 -15.27 -15.30 -16.20
N PRO A 14 -16.53 -14.82 -16.27
CA PRO A 14 -17.43 -15.10 -17.40
C PRO A 14 -16.78 -14.78 -18.75
N GLY A 15 -17.02 -15.61 -19.76
CA GLY A 15 -16.46 -15.45 -21.10
C GLY A 15 -14.98 -15.86 -21.26
N THR A 16 -14.40 -16.53 -20.26
CA THR A 16 -13.06 -17.12 -20.40
C THR A 16 -13.13 -18.64 -20.56
N PRO A 17 -12.27 -19.25 -21.40
CA PRO A 17 -12.23 -20.71 -21.54
C PRO A 17 -12.06 -21.45 -20.21
N ALA A 18 -11.28 -20.89 -19.29
CA ALA A 18 -11.05 -21.46 -17.96
C ALA A 18 -12.32 -21.53 -17.09
N ALA A 19 -13.28 -20.62 -17.28
CA ALA A 19 -14.56 -20.65 -16.56
C ALA A 19 -15.48 -21.77 -17.03
N GLU A 20 -15.31 -22.20 -18.30
CA GLU A 20 -16.13 -23.24 -18.99
C GLU A 20 -15.50 -24.62 -18.91
N MET A 21 -14.25 -24.73 -18.40
CA MET A 21 -13.60 -26.04 -18.25
C MET A 21 -14.39 -26.94 -17.32
N GLU A 22 -14.56 -28.18 -17.75
CA GLU A 22 -15.10 -29.24 -16.92
C GLU A 22 -14.14 -29.62 -15.79
N ASN A 23 -14.62 -30.34 -14.81
CA ASN A 23 -13.84 -30.87 -13.69
C ASN A 23 -13.19 -29.75 -12.81
N GLN A 24 -13.94 -28.69 -12.57
CA GLN A 24 -13.53 -27.65 -11.59
C GLN A 24 -13.30 -28.30 -10.22
N ILE A 25 -12.20 -27.90 -9.56
CA ILE A 25 -11.90 -28.39 -8.22
C ILE A 25 -12.94 -27.84 -7.23
N PRO A 26 -13.49 -28.67 -6.32
CA PRO A 26 -14.42 -28.23 -5.28
C PRO A 26 -13.84 -27.11 -4.41
N LYS A 27 -14.69 -26.18 -3.98
CA LYS A 27 -14.25 -24.97 -3.23
C LYS A 27 -13.57 -25.28 -1.91
N ASP A 28 -14.02 -26.29 -1.20
CA ASP A 28 -13.45 -26.77 0.06
C ASP A 28 -12.00 -27.28 -0.13
N VAL A 29 -11.76 -28.03 -1.21
CA VAL A 29 -10.41 -28.50 -1.57
C VAL A 29 -9.51 -27.34 -1.97
N VAL A 30 -10.03 -26.35 -2.71
CA VAL A 30 -9.29 -25.13 -3.07
C VAL A 30 -8.92 -24.37 -1.81
N GLN A 31 -9.85 -24.23 -0.86
CA GLN A 31 -9.64 -23.53 0.39
C GLN A 31 -8.56 -24.21 1.24
N GLU A 32 -8.65 -25.52 1.45
CA GLU A 32 -7.64 -26.30 2.20
C GLU A 32 -6.23 -26.13 1.61
N ARG A 33 -6.12 -26.26 0.28
CA ARG A 33 -4.83 -26.11 -0.42
C ARG A 33 -4.28 -24.71 -0.28
N TYR A 34 -5.14 -23.70 -0.36
CA TYR A 34 -4.76 -22.30 -0.19
C TYR A 34 -4.25 -22.01 1.22
N GLU A 35 -4.93 -22.49 2.24
CA GLU A 35 -4.51 -22.31 3.64
C GLU A 35 -3.15 -22.95 3.92
N ARG A 36 -2.92 -24.19 3.42
CA ARG A 36 -1.61 -24.83 3.50
C ARG A 36 -0.51 -24.04 2.80
N LEU A 37 -0.79 -23.53 1.62
CA LEU A 37 0.14 -22.71 0.86
C LEU A 37 0.44 -21.41 1.59
N MET A 38 -0.58 -20.73 2.12
CA MET A 38 -0.40 -19.48 2.86
C MET A 38 0.40 -19.66 4.16
N ALA A 39 0.16 -20.75 4.88
CA ALA A 39 0.94 -21.07 6.07
C ALA A 39 2.44 -21.23 5.73
N LEU A 40 2.75 -21.95 4.65
CA LEU A 40 4.13 -22.12 4.19
C LEU A 40 4.75 -20.81 3.70
N VAL A 41 4.02 -20.01 2.93
CA VAL A 41 4.49 -18.71 2.42
C VAL A 41 4.82 -17.77 3.58
N ASN A 42 3.94 -17.69 4.58
CA ASN A 42 4.15 -16.85 5.76
C ASN A 42 5.36 -17.29 6.58
N ASP A 43 5.51 -18.60 6.82
CA ASP A 43 6.65 -19.14 7.56
C ASP A 43 7.97 -18.86 6.84
N VAL A 44 8.03 -19.13 5.53
CA VAL A 44 9.23 -18.86 4.71
C VAL A 44 9.56 -17.38 4.71
N ALA A 45 8.58 -16.49 4.47
CA ALA A 45 8.78 -15.05 4.45
C ALA A 45 9.32 -14.55 5.81
N TRP A 46 8.75 -15.03 6.90
CA TRP A 46 9.21 -14.66 8.23
C TRP A 46 10.64 -15.14 8.52
N GLN A 47 10.96 -16.38 8.17
CA GLN A 47 12.32 -16.90 8.33
C GLN A 47 13.35 -16.11 7.52
N GLU A 48 13.01 -15.71 6.29
CA GLU A 48 13.90 -14.89 5.45
C GLU A 48 14.04 -13.46 5.98
N ASN A 49 12.98 -12.88 6.53
CA ASN A 49 13.02 -11.56 7.16
C ASN A 49 13.82 -11.58 8.47
N LYS A 50 13.69 -12.61 9.30
CA LYS A 50 14.50 -12.76 10.54
C LYS A 50 16.00 -12.74 10.28
N LYS A 51 16.46 -13.19 9.13
CA LYS A 51 17.88 -13.15 8.77
C LYS A 51 18.42 -11.74 8.58
N GLN A 52 17.52 -10.75 8.39
CA GLN A 52 17.88 -9.35 8.22
C GLN A 52 18.07 -8.62 9.56
N VAL A 53 17.61 -9.20 10.68
CA VAL A 53 17.77 -8.59 12.01
C VAL A 53 19.25 -8.42 12.32
N GLY A 54 19.63 -7.20 12.72
CA GLY A 54 21.00 -6.80 12.99
C GLY A 54 21.79 -6.37 11.74
N THR A 55 21.23 -6.47 10.53
CA THR A 55 21.89 -5.99 9.32
C THR A 55 21.54 -4.52 9.07
N GLU A 56 22.48 -3.81 8.45
CA GLU A 56 22.27 -2.47 7.93
C GLU A 56 21.66 -2.56 6.53
N VAL A 57 20.61 -1.76 6.28
CA VAL A 57 19.89 -1.75 5.00
C VAL A 57 19.67 -0.32 4.53
N GLU A 58 19.75 -0.12 3.21
CA GLU A 58 19.28 1.11 2.57
C GLU A 58 17.78 1.02 2.26
N VAL A 59 17.05 2.09 2.55
CA VAL A 59 15.61 2.18 2.38
C VAL A 59 15.26 3.39 1.54
N LEU A 60 14.62 3.18 0.40
CA LEU A 60 13.99 4.25 -0.38
C LEU A 60 12.70 4.66 0.31
N VAL A 61 12.64 5.90 0.78
CA VAL A 61 11.49 6.45 1.52
C VAL A 61 10.28 6.59 0.62
N ALA A 62 9.14 6.03 1.03
CA ALA A 62 7.89 6.06 0.28
C ALA A 62 7.02 7.27 0.67
N TYR A 63 6.28 7.81 -0.31
CA TYR A 63 5.32 8.91 -0.09
C TYR A 63 4.18 8.51 0.85
N GLU A 64 3.65 7.29 0.67
CA GLU A 64 2.53 6.76 1.46
C GLU A 64 2.99 5.95 2.68
N GLY A 65 4.21 6.16 3.14
CA GLY A 65 4.66 5.59 4.38
C GLY A 65 3.69 5.98 5.48
N ARG A 66 3.04 4.97 6.10
CA ARG A 66 2.07 5.18 7.17
C ARG A 66 2.70 6.10 8.21
N LYS A 67 2.33 7.37 8.19
CA LYS A 67 2.59 8.29 9.27
C LYS A 67 1.72 7.85 10.42
N ASP A 68 2.29 7.06 11.30
CA ASP A 68 1.74 6.91 12.62
C ASP A 68 2.20 8.15 13.39
N ASP A 69 1.33 9.13 13.48
CA ASP A 69 1.62 10.40 14.18
C ASP A 69 1.99 10.15 15.67
N ALA A 70 1.59 9.00 16.21
CA ALA A 70 1.93 8.60 17.58
C ALA A 70 3.37 8.07 17.72
N THR A 71 3.95 7.48 16.67
CA THR A 71 5.26 6.82 16.74
C THR A 71 6.34 7.49 15.88
N ALA A 72 6.02 8.54 15.14
CA ALA A 72 6.91 9.21 14.18
C ALA A 72 7.58 8.24 13.17
N ARG A 73 6.97 7.08 12.93
CA ARG A 73 7.49 6.07 12.01
C ARG A 73 7.24 6.46 10.56
N MET A 74 8.28 6.28 9.77
CA MET A 74 8.23 6.36 8.32
C MET A 74 8.38 4.97 7.72
N SER A 75 8.15 4.84 6.42
CA SER A 75 8.33 3.57 5.73
C SER A 75 8.91 3.74 4.34
N GLY A 76 9.50 2.67 3.86
CA GLY A 76 10.09 2.61 2.53
C GLY A 76 10.41 1.17 2.16
N ARG A 77 11.18 1.02 1.07
CA ARG A 77 11.56 -0.31 0.57
C ARG A 77 13.06 -0.43 0.38
N THR A 78 13.57 -1.61 0.69
CA THR A 78 14.95 -1.98 0.35
C THR A 78 15.07 -2.28 -1.15
N PRO A 79 16.31 -2.39 -1.71
CA PRO A 79 16.51 -2.81 -3.10
C PRO A 79 15.85 -4.15 -3.44
N GLU A 80 15.74 -5.06 -2.48
CA GLU A 80 15.04 -6.36 -2.62
C GLU A 80 13.52 -6.24 -2.46
N ASN A 81 12.99 -5.02 -2.43
CA ASN A 81 11.57 -4.72 -2.28
C ASN A 81 10.95 -5.13 -0.92
N ARG A 82 11.76 -5.27 0.12
CA ARG A 82 11.24 -5.51 1.48
C ARG A 82 10.70 -4.21 2.06
N LEU A 83 9.51 -4.27 2.63
CA LEU A 83 8.93 -3.13 3.36
C LEU A 83 9.66 -2.96 4.70
N VAL A 84 10.12 -1.75 4.98
CA VAL A 84 10.77 -1.38 6.25
C VAL A 84 10.00 -0.22 6.87
N HIS A 85 9.62 -0.37 8.14
CA HIS A 85 9.15 0.72 8.97
C HIS A 85 10.28 1.13 9.90
N PHE A 86 10.61 2.40 9.93
CA PHE A 86 11.71 2.93 10.73
C PHE A 86 11.30 4.17 11.50
N GLU A 87 11.89 4.32 12.68
CA GLU A 87 11.75 5.51 13.51
C GLU A 87 12.80 6.55 13.11
N VAL A 88 12.39 7.82 13.02
CA VAL A 88 13.33 8.93 12.86
C VAL A 88 13.80 9.33 14.26
N PRO A 89 15.11 9.24 14.57
CA PRO A 89 15.60 9.61 15.90
C PRO A 89 15.33 11.08 16.24
N ALA A 90 15.07 11.36 17.49
CA ALA A 90 14.82 12.73 17.94
C ALA A 90 16.00 13.66 17.59
N GLY A 91 15.71 14.76 16.90
CA GLY A 91 16.71 15.72 16.44
C GLY A 91 17.50 15.30 15.20
N ALA A 92 17.24 14.11 14.64
CA ALA A 92 17.83 13.70 13.37
C ALA A 92 17.12 14.35 12.17
N GLU A 93 17.81 14.34 11.03
CA GLU A 93 17.24 14.82 9.77
C GLU A 93 16.05 13.98 9.33
N VAL A 94 14.90 14.61 9.07
CA VAL A 94 13.72 13.94 8.55
C VAL A 94 13.89 13.74 7.03
N PRO A 95 13.81 12.49 6.52
CA PRO A 95 13.94 12.24 5.10
C PRO A 95 12.65 12.62 4.37
N ARG A 96 12.79 12.97 3.10
CA ARG A 96 11.67 13.24 2.20
C ARG A 96 11.29 11.96 1.44
N PRO A 97 10.07 11.83 0.97
CA PRO A 97 9.74 10.82 -0.03
C PRO A 97 10.71 10.88 -1.22
N GLY A 98 11.28 9.73 -1.57
CA GLY A 98 12.31 9.62 -2.61
C GLY A 98 13.76 9.74 -2.11
N ASP A 99 14.01 10.17 -0.88
CA ASP A 99 15.34 10.10 -0.28
C ASP A 99 15.70 8.66 0.14
N MET A 100 16.98 8.40 0.34
CA MET A 100 17.49 7.13 0.85
C MET A 100 17.86 7.26 2.31
N VAL A 101 17.49 6.28 3.11
CA VAL A 101 17.85 6.20 4.53
C VAL A 101 18.59 4.91 4.80
N THR A 102 19.68 4.99 5.55
CA THR A 102 20.37 3.81 6.07
C THR A 102 19.96 3.57 7.51
N VAL A 103 19.51 2.36 7.81
CA VAL A 103 19.03 1.93 9.13
C VAL A 103 19.44 0.51 9.45
N VAL A 104 19.47 0.17 10.73
CA VAL A 104 19.71 -1.21 11.19
C VAL A 104 18.38 -1.86 11.52
N VAL A 105 18.14 -3.04 10.95
CA VAL A 105 16.92 -3.82 11.23
C VAL A 105 16.94 -4.33 12.68
N THR A 106 15.95 -3.98 13.47
CA THR A 106 15.84 -4.36 14.89
C THR A 106 14.90 -5.53 15.12
N ASP A 107 13.86 -5.67 14.27
CA ASP A 107 12.90 -6.77 14.36
C ASP A 107 12.31 -7.09 12.99
N ALA A 108 11.64 -8.25 12.88
CA ALA A 108 11.10 -8.75 11.62
C ALA A 108 9.73 -9.42 11.79
N ALA A 109 8.82 -9.07 10.90
CA ALA A 109 7.52 -9.72 10.71
C ALA A 109 7.47 -10.43 9.34
N PRO A 110 6.45 -11.26 9.05
CA PRO A 110 6.34 -11.94 7.75
C PRO A 110 6.34 -10.99 6.54
N TYR A 111 5.79 -9.79 6.68
CA TYR A 111 5.57 -8.86 5.56
C TYR A 111 6.35 -7.55 5.65
N HIS A 112 7.05 -7.30 6.76
CA HIS A 112 7.84 -6.08 6.95
C HIS A 112 8.98 -6.29 7.94
N LEU A 113 9.92 -5.36 7.89
CA LEU A 113 11.01 -5.21 8.84
C LEU A 113 10.76 -3.98 9.71
N LEU A 114 11.27 -4.00 10.93
CA LEU A 114 11.25 -2.87 11.85
C LEU A 114 12.68 -2.38 12.09
N ALA A 115 12.83 -1.07 12.15
CA ALA A 115 14.11 -0.42 12.40
C ALA A 115 13.89 0.76 13.38
N ASP A 116 13.69 0.41 14.65
CA ASP A 116 13.46 1.36 15.73
C ASP A 116 14.75 1.61 16.54
N ASN A 117 14.78 2.67 17.36
CA ASN A 117 15.90 3.00 18.25
C ASN A 117 17.27 3.07 17.54
N GLN A 118 17.32 3.76 16.42
CA GLN A 118 18.48 3.77 15.54
C GLN A 118 19.68 4.49 16.15
N LYS A 119 20.83 3.81 16.24
CA LYS A 119 22.14 4.41 16.55
C LYS A 119 22.89 4.83 15.29
N ASN A 120 22.67 4.13 14.19
CA ASN A 120 23.31 4.35 12.90
C ASN A 120 22.26 4.80 11.87
N TYR A 121 21.69 5.99 12.09
CA TYR A 121 20.73 6.59 11.18
C TYR A 121 21.42 7.60 10.29
N SER A 122 21.25 7.50 8.99
CA SER A 122 21.73 8.50 8.05
C SER A 122 20.75 8.71 6.90
N VAL A 123 20.66 9.95 6.44
CA VAL A 123 19.85 10.34 5.28
C VAL A 123 20.75 10.72 4.12
N ARG A 124 20.50 10.14 2.97
CA ARG A 124 21.11 10.53 1.70
C ARG A 124 20.07 11.21 0.82
N ARG A 125 20.25 12.50 0.60
CA ARG A 125 19.38 13.30 -0.28
C ARG A 125 19.50 12.84 -1.71
N THR A 126 18.36 12.87 -2.45
CA THR A 126 18.28 12.42 -3.83
C THR A 126 17.57 13.43 -4.71
N ILE A 127 17.77 13.32 -6.03
CA ILE A 127 17.04 14.11 -7.04
C ILE A 127 15.53 13.84 -6.96
N ALA A 128 15.14 12.62 -6.56
CA ALA A 128 13.72 12.25 -6.39
C ALA A 128 13.10 13.00 -5.21
N GLY A 129 13.83 13.12 -4.07
CA GLY A 129 13.41 13.95 -2.94
C GLY A 129 13.32 15.44 -3.30
N ASP A 130 14.25 15.96 -4.10
CA ASP A 130 14.18 17.34 -4.59
C ASP A 130 12.98 17.56 -5.53
N ALA A 131 12.63 16.57 -6.34
CA ALA A 131 11.44 16.63 -7.19
C ALA A 131 10.16 16.63 -6.37
N TRP A 132 10.13 15.85 -5.28
CA TRP A 132 9.02 15.83 -4.34
C TRP A 132 8.82 17.19 -3.66
N ASP A 133 9.88 17.83 -3.14
CA ASP A 133 9.81 19.18 -2.54
C ASP A 133 9.25 20.21 -3.51
N ARG A 134 9.70 20.18 -4.77
CA ARG A 134 9.17 21.09 -5.81
C ARG A 134 7.69 20.87 -6.07
N ALA A 135 7.24 19.62 -6.11
CA ALA A 135 5.83 19.29 -6.33
C ALA A 135 4.95 19.74 -5.15
N GLU A 136 5.43 19.52 -3.92
CA GLU A 136 4.72 19.94 -2.70
C GLU A 136 4.63 21.48 -2.61
N ALA A 137 5.72 22.18 -2.88
CA ALA A 137 5.73 23.64 -2.92
C ALA A 137 4.79 24.20 -3.99
N ALA A 138 4.73 23.57 -5.16
CA ALA A 138 3.80 23.94 -6.22
C ALA A 138 2.33 23.69 -5.84
N ALA A 139 2.04 22.59 -5.15
CA ALA A 139 0.70 22.28 -4.65
C ALA A 139 0.22 23.30 -3.59
N CYS A 140 1.12 23.75 -2.73
CA CYS A 140 0.83 24.78 -1.72
C CYS A 140 0.69 26.20 -2.33
N ALA A 141 1.31 26.46 -3.49
CA ALA A 141 1.27 27.76 -4.16
C ALA A 141 -0.01 28.00 -4.98
N VAL A 142 -0.86 27.00 -5.18
CA VAL A 142 -2.16 27.18 -5.83
C VAL A 142 -3.08 27.96 -4.90
N PRO A 143 -3.48 29.21 -5.20
CA PRO A 143 -4.41 29.94 -4.36
C PRO A 143 -5.72 29.16 -4.26
N SER A 144 -6.22 28.98 -3.04
CA SER A 144 -7.57 28.48 -2.81
C SER A 144 -8.55 29.46 -3.46
N VAL A 145 -9.03 29.13 -4.64
CA VAL A 145 -10.13 29.88 -5.26
C VAL A 145 -11.37 29.49 -4.50
N ASP A 146 -11.72 30.28 -3.49
CA ASP A 146 -12.99 30.20 -2.82
C ASP A 146 -14.08 30.41 -3.87
N GLY A 147 -14.83 29.34 -4.18
CA GLY A 147 -16.04 29.40 -4.99
C GLY A 147 -16.03 28.69 -6.35
N ALA A 148 -14.95 28.08 -6.81
CA ALA A 148 -15.02 27.23 -8.00
C ALA A 148 -15.49 25.82 -7.65
N ALA A 149 -16.63 25.43 -8.20
CA ALA A 149 -17.13 24.05 -8.14
C ALA A 149 -16.01 23.08 -8.55
N LYS A 150 -15.78 22.06 -7.73
CA LYS A 150 -14.81 21.00 -8.01
C LYS A 150 -15.14 20.41 -9.37
N SER A 151 -14.38 20.76 -10.41
CA SER A 151 -14.46 20.09 -11.69
C SER A 151 -13.95 18.66 -11.49
N SER A 152 -14.88 17.72 -11.37
CA SER A 152 -14.54 16.31 -11.41
C SER A 152 -13.92 16.02 -12.78
N VAL A 153 -12.64 15.66 -12.79
CA VAL A 153 -12.01 15.12 -14.00
C VAL A 153 -12.67 13.77 -14.24
N SER A 154 -13.57 13.71 -15.23
CA SER A 154 -14.18 12.47 -15.67
C SER A 154 -13.10 11.61 -16.35
N LEU A 155 -12.68 10.52 -15.70
CA LEU A 155 -11.74 9.54 -16.24
C LEU A 155 -12.38 8.61 -17.28
N GLY A 156 -13.47 9.02 -17.92
CA GLY A 156 -14.08 8.27 -19.03
C GLY A 156 -14.68 6.91 -18.66
N LEU A 157 -14.87 6.63 -17.36
CA LEU A 157 -15.58 5.43 -16.94
C LEU A 157 -17.10 5.66 -17.06
N PRO A 158 -17.86 4.73 -17.66
CA PRO A 158 -19.32 4.86 -17.77
C PRO A 158 -19.94 4.87 -16.37
N THR A 159 -20.64 5.94 -16.04
CA THR A 159 -21.47 6.04 -14.83
C THR A 159 -22.58 5.02 -14.94
N ILE A 160 -22.61 4.02 -14.06
CA ILE A 160 -23.76 3.13 -13.88
C ILE A 160 -24.89 4.00 -13.32
N GLY A 161 -25.98 4.15 -14.11
CA GLY A 161 -27.09 5.03 -13.79
C GLY A 161 -27.71 4.73 -12.43
N GLN A 162 -27.91 5.77 -11.63
CA GLN A 162 -28.74 5.68 -10.44
C GLN A 162 -30.20 5.41 -10.85
N PRO A 163 -30.92 4.52 -10.14
CA PRO A 163 -32.33 4.29 -10.42
C PRO A 163 -33.12 5.58 -10.09
N LYS A 164 -33.91 6.05 -11.06
CA LYS A 164 -34.84 7.16 -10.85
C LYS A 164 -35.89 6.78 -9.82
N SER A 165 -35.96 7.49 -8.71
CA SER A 165 -37.04 7.37 -7.75
C SER A 165 -38.30 8.06 -8.34
N SER A 166 -39.24 7.26 -8.85
CA SER A 166 -40.58 7.72 -9.21
C SER A 166 -41.51 7.56 -8.02
N HIS A 167 -41.79 8.61 -7.30
CA HIS A 167 -42.92 8.74 -6.46
C HIS A 167 -43.62 10.09 -6.70
N GLU A 168 -44.44 10.13 -7.74
CA GLU A 168 -45.55 11.08 -7.80
C GLU A 168 -46.80 10.38 -7.26
N HIS A 169 -47.28 10.78 -6.11
CA HIS A 169 -48.61 10.48 -5.64
C HIS A 169 -49.57 11.53 -6.18
N ALA A 170 -50.33 11.13 -7.18
CA ALA A 170 -51.51 11.88 -7.62
C ALA A 170 -52.61 11.73 -6.56
N GLY A 171 -53.05 12.85 -6.02
CA GLY A 171 -54.25 12.91 -5.18
C GLY A 171 -55.51 12.73 -6.01
N HIS A 172 -56.39 11.87 -5.57
CA HIS A 172 -57.77 11.80 -6.03
C HIS A 172 -58.70 12.21 -4.88
N SER A 173 -59.31 13.37 -5.08
CA SER A 173 -60.52 13.80 -4.33
C SER A 173 -61.76 13.12 -4.95
N HIS A 174 -62.58 12.51 -4.12
CA HIS A 174 -63.95 12.14 -4.45
C HIS A 174 -64.92 12.68 -3.41
N HIS A 175 -66.02 13.23 -3.98
CA HIS A 175 -67.21 13.69 -3.32
C HIS A 175 -67.85 12.63 -2.42
#